data_254d0f63c70c01674f692cf417fa741c
#
_entry.id   254d0f63c70c01674f692cf417fa741c
#
_cell.length_a   1.000
_cell.length_b   1.000
_cell.length_c   1.000
_cell.angle_alpha   90.00
_cell.angle_beta   90.00
_cell.angle_gamma   90.00
#
_symmetry.space_group_name_H-M   'P 1'
#
loop_
_entity.id
_entity.type
_entity.pdbx_description
1 polymer ?
#
loop_
_entity_poly.entity_id
_entity_poly.type
_entity_poly.pdbx_seq_one_letter_code
_entity_poly.pdbx_strand_id
1 'polypeptide(L)'
;MQPRSTGRQGASQRAKAKVLDRTPVRLTFLLTGGIALLAGVDAALLLLGLGAPVVTVRLAEVHGPLMVFGFVGTVVVLERAVATRRWWAFFSPGLFGLGGLAIMSPLPLAVGQIAFVIGSFFLAAIYAEIWRKQTSASTAVQALGAVTAIMATVLWLGGASIPQIVPAMGLFLILTISGERLELARISPTVDARAELWLLIPSLCLTGSAIAALLWPVIGFPLLGASMLGLVVWLFRYDVATKLIRSTGLPRYMAICLLVGYVWLVVAGGVWLTGGPVYSGPPYDAVLHAIFLGFVISMIMAHAPTILPAVLRRPLPYRPIMYLPVVLLHASLLLRTLWGDARGDVGMVQLGGVINIVALLLFVVIAVVSVIIGVPRRTPAGKRTPTVKRMPPASAVPDGATATVRAARAAAASSDGPGKALRQ
;
A
#
# COMPACT_ATOMS: atom_id res chain seq x y z
N MET A 1 -24.38 -36.54 24.52
CA MET A 1 -24.28 -35.18 25.14
C MET A 1 -23.02 -34.51 24.60
N GLN A 2 -23.16 -33.65 23.58
CA GLN A 2 -22.02 -32.83 23.09
C GLN A 2 -22.05 -31.46 23.77
N PRO A 3 -20.90 -30.88 24.13
CA PRO A 3 -20.86 -29.67 24.93
C PRO A 3 -21.14 -28.40 24.11
N ARG A 4 -22.06 -27.58 24.64
CA ARG A 4 -22.45 -26.23 24.16
C ARG A 4 -21.35 -25.16 24.38
N SER A 5 -20.07 -25.47 24.16
CA SER A 5 -18.95 -24.54 24.43
C SER A 5 -18.56 -23.59 23.27
N THR A 6 -18.97 -23.91 22.03
CA THR A 6 -18.54 -23.15 20.83
C THR A 6 -19.23 -21.80 20.67
N GLY A 7 -20.43 -21.61 21.20
CA GLY A 7 -21.17 -20.35 21.09
C GLY A 7 -20.64 -19.23 21.97
N ARG A 8 -20.21 -19.52 23.20
CA ARG A 8 -19.67 -18.51 24.14
C ARG A 8 -18.30 -17.98 23.75
N GLN A 9 -17.43 -18.85 23.21
CA GLN A 9 -16.11 -18.44 22.70
C GLN A 9 -16.23 -17.55 21.45
N GLY A 10 -17.15 -17.85 20.54
CA GLY A 10 -17.42 -17.03 19.38
C GLY A 10 -17.97 -15.63 19.71
N ALA A 11 -18.83 -15.54 20.71
CA ALA A 11 -19.39 -14.26 21.20
C ALA A 11 -18.32 -13.39 21.88
N SER A 12 -17.46 -13.98 22.73
CA SER A 12 -16.35 -13.28 23.38
C SER A 12 -15.31 -12.78 22.36
N GLN A 13 -14.97 -13.57 21.36
CA GLN A 13 -14.05 -13.15 20.29
C GLN A 13 -14.62 -11.99 19.46
N ARG A 14 -15.92 -12.05 19.13
CA ARG A 14 -16.60 -10.96 18.42
C ARG A 14 -16.66 -9.68 19.25
N ALA A 15 -16.89 -9.78 20.56
CA ALA A 15 -16.91 -8.64 21.46
C ALA A 15 -15.51 -7.98 21.58
N LYS A 16 -14.43 -8.76 21.73
CA LYS A 16 -13.05 -8.26 21.76
C LYS A 16 -12.65 -7.60 20.44
N ALA A 17 -13.00 -8.21 19.29
CA ALA A 17 -12.76 -7.61 17.99
C ALA A 17 -13.48 -6.27 17.84
N LYS A 18 -14.72 -6.16 18.35
CA LYS A 18 -15.52 -4.93 18.32
C LYS A 18 -14.91 -3.79 19.15
N VAL A 19 -14.23 -4.09 20.26
CA VAL A 19 -13.56 -3.08 21.10
C VAL A 19 -12.31 -2.55 20.39
N LEU A 20 -11.46 -3.43 19.86
CA LEU A 20 -10.24 -3.05 19.14
C LEU A 20 -10.53 -2.40 17.79
N ASP A 21 -11.71 -2.64 17.23
CA ASP A 21 -12.20 -2.01 16.01
C ASP A 21 -12.76 -0.59 16.23
N ARG A 22 -12.76 -0.07 17.47
CA ARG A 22 -13.21 1.30 17.76
C ARG A 22 -12.21 2.33 17.22
N THR A 23 -12.71 3.44 16.70
CA THR A 23 -11.91 4.53 16.15
C THR A 23 -10.80 5.03 17.10
N PRO A 24 -11.04 5.25 18.43
CA PRO A 24 -9.97 5.71 19.32
C PRO A 24 -8.81 4.72 19.43
N VAL A 25 -9.09 3.40 19.43
CA VAL A 25 -8.02 2.39 19.49
C VAL A 25 -7.17 2.40 18.22
N ARG A 26 -7.79 2.54 17.05
CA ARG A 26 -7.07 2.67 15.77
C ARG A 26 -6.21 3.94 15.73
N LEU A 27 -6.73 5.04 16.29
CA LEU A 27 -5.98 6.29 16.41
C LEU A 27 -4.72 6.13 17.29
N THR A 28 -4.77 5.30 18.34
CA THR A 28 -3.58 5.01 19.16
C THR A 28 -2.48 4.34 18.34
N PHE A 29 -2.80 3.36 17.48
CA PHE A 29 -1.80 2.75 16.58
C PHE A 29 -1.26 3.76 15.57
N LEU A 30 -2.11 4.60 14.98
CA LEU A 30 -1.66 5.66 14.06
C LEU A 30 -0.79 6.69 14.78
N LEU A 31 -1.07 6.99 16.03
CA LEU A 31 -0.26 7.91 16.84
C LEU A 31 1.16 7.36 17.05
N THR A 32 1.32 6.06 17.39
CA THR A 32 2.65 5.47 17.53
C THR A 32 3.42 5.50 16.22
N GLY A 33 2.77 5.19 15.09
CA GLY A 33 3.37 5.35 13.76
C GLY A 33 3.72 6.81 13.43
N GLY A 34 2.86 7.76 13.80
CA GLY A 34 3.12 9.19 13.61
C GLY A 34 4.31 9.71 14.45
N ILE A 35 4.45 9.24 15.68
CA ILE A 35 5.63 9.55 16.52
C ILE A 35 6.89 8.96 15.89
N ALA A 36 6.84 7.72 15.41
CA ALA A 36 7.97 7.10 14.70
C ALA A 36 8.34 7.87 13.42
N LEU A 37 7.35 8.38 12.67
CA LEU A 37 7.59 9.25 11.51
C LEU A 37 8.33 10.53 11.91
N LEU A 38 7.85 11.26 12.93
CA LEU A 38 8.48 12.52 13.35
C LEU A 38 9.90 12.29 13.88
N ALA A 39 10.10 11.26 14.67
CA ALA A 39 11.44 10.88 15.14
C ALA A 39 12.35 10.40 14.00
N GLY A 40 11.79 9.72 12.99
CA GLY A 40 12.52 9.35 11.79
C GLY A 40 12.92 10.56 10.93
N VAL A 41 12.09 11.59 10.85
CA VAL A 41 12.43 12.87 10.20
C VAL A 41 13.53 13.59 10.96
N ASP A 42 13.46 13.61 12.28
CA ASP A 42 14.51 14.17 13.14
C ASP A 42 15.85 13.43 12.94
N ALA A 43 15.82 12.11 12.91
CA ALA A 43 16.97 11.27 12.58
C ALA A 43 17.56 11.57 11.19
N ALA A 44 16.70 11.87 10.20
CA ALA A 44 17.15 12.23 8.85
C ALA A 44 17.93 13.56 8.85
N LEU A 45 17.53 14.56 9.65
CA LEU A 45 18.28 15.81 9.81
C LEU A 45 19.67 15.53 10.39
N LEU A 46 19.79 14.65 11.40
CA LEU A 46 21.08 14.25 11.97
C LEU A 46 21.98 13.59 10.91
N LEU A 47 21.43 12.67 10.10
CA LEU A 47 22.17 11.98 9.03
C LEU A 47 22.61 12.93 7.91
N LEU A 48 21.87 14.01 7.67
CA LEU A 48 22.25 15.09 6.75
C LEU A 48 23.30 16.04 7.33
N GLY A 49 23.70 15.87 8.61
CA GLY A 49 24.62 16.80 9.29
C GLY A 49 23.98 18.15 9.61
N LEU A 50 22.67 18.22 9.70
CA LEU A 50 21.91 19.44 9.99
C LEU A 50 21.47 19.47 11.47
N GLY A 51 21.11 20.66 11.96
CA GLY A 51 20.53 20.82 13.29
C GLY A 51 19.20 20.07 13.42
N ALA A 52 19.06 19.24 14.45
CA ALA A 52 17.86 18.48 14.74
C ALA A 52 17.33 18.78 16.13
N PRO A 53 16.00 18.72 16.38
CA PRO A 53 15.41 18.95 17.70
C PRO A 53 15.93 17.99 18.78
N VAL A 54 16.16 16.72 18.44
CA VAL A 54 16.66 15.69 19.36
C VAL A 54 17.98 15.13 18.84
N VAL A 55 19.05 15.39 19.58
CA VAL A 55 20.41 14.97 19.17
C VAL A 55 20.84 13.75 19.97
N THR A 56 20.62 12.55 19.41
CA THR A 56 21.13 11.30 19.95
C THR A 56 21.76 10.44 18.86
N VAL A 57 22.90 9.83 19.14
CA VAL A 57 23.58 8.89 18.20
C VAL A 57 22.64 7.74 17.83
N ARG A 58 21.95 7.18 18.82
CA ARG A 58 21.00 6.09 18.60
C ARG A 58 19.91 6.42 17.58
N LEU A 59 19.40 7.65 17.58
CA LEU A 59 18.30 8.03 16.69
C LEU A 59 18.75 7.99 15.22
N ALA A 60 19.94 8.48 14.93
CA ALA A 60 20.54 8.39 13.59
C ALA A 60 20.77 6.92 13.16
N GLU A 61 21.30 6.08 14.07
CA GLU A 61 21.56 4.67 13.77
C GLU A 61 20.30 3.87 13.46
N VAL A 62 19.17 4.15 14.14
CA VAL A 62 17.91 3.40 13.95
C VAL A 62 16.96 4.04 12.96
N HIS A 63 17.36 5.10 12.23
CA HIS A 63 16.51 5.81 11.26
C HIS A 63 15.77 4.87 10.31
N GLY A 64 16.48 3.95 9.64
CA GLY A 64 15.90 3.01 8.68
C GLY A 64 14.83 2.10 9.29
N PRO A 65 15.13 1.30 10.33
CA PRO A 65 14.14 0.49 11.03
C PRO A 65 12.97 1.29 11.63
N LEU A 66 13.23 2.50 12.12
CA LEU A 66 12.19 3.37 12.66
C LEU A 66 11.19 3.80 11.59
N MET A 67 11.68 4.18 10.39
CA MET A 67 10.84 4.56 9.26
C MET A 67 10.11 3.35 8.66
N VAL A 68 10.81 2.22 8.48
CA VAL A 68 10.24 1.04 7.80
C VAL A 68 9.30 0.27 8.71
N PHE A 69 9.72 -0.10 9.91
CA PHE A 69 8.90 -0.90 10.82
C PHE A 69 8.04 -0.01 11.72
N GLY A 70 8.64 0.98 12.38
CA GLY A 70 7.95 1.84 13.34
C GLY A 70 6.84 2.68 12.71
N PHE A 71 7.08 3.29 11.57
CA PHE A 71 6.09 4.12 10.87
C PHE A 71 5.33 3.33 9.80
N VAL A 72 5.94 3.01 8.65
CA VAL A 72 5.24 2.43 7.51
C VAL A 72 4.65 1.07 7.86
N GLY A 73 5.43 0.22 8.54
CA GLY A 73 5.01 -1.11 8.97
C GLY A 73 3.78 -1.04 9.87
N THR A 74 3.77 -0.14 10.86
CA THR A 74 2.60 0.05 11.73
C THR A 74 1.34 0.40 10.94
N VAL A 75 1.44 1.31 9.96
CA VAL A 75 0.29 1.77 9.16
C VAL A 75 -0.21 0.66 8.24
N VAL A 76 0.69 0.00 7.49
CA VAL A 76 0.35 -1.07 6.53
C VAL A 76 -0.25 -2.28 7.25
N VAL A 77 0.37 -2.67 8.36
CA VAL A 77 -0.09 -3.84 9.13
C VAL A 77 -1.42 -3.55 9.85
N LEU A 78 -1.66 -2.30 10.28
CA LEU A 78 -2.95 -1.89 10.85
C LEU A 78 -4.08 -2.06 9.83
N GLU A 79 -3.86 -1.70 8.58
CA GLU A 79 -4.84 -1.92 7.51
C GLU A 79 -5.19 -3.41 7.38
N ARG A 80 -4.18 -4.29 7.34
CA ARG A 80 -4.38 -5.74 7.25
C ARG A 80 -5.09 -6.31 8.47
N ALA A 81 -4.77 -5.83 9.68
CA ALA A 81 -5.44 -6.22 10.92
C ALA A 81 -6.93 -5.84 10.89
N VAL A 82 -7.26 -4.65 10.42
CA VAL A 82 -8.65 -4.17 10.24
C VAL A 82 -9.41 -5.04 9.24
N ALA A 83 -8.80 -5.37 8.10
CA ALA A 83 -9.39 -6.23 7.06
C ALA A 83 -9.66 -7.66 7.56
N THR A 84 -8.77 -8.21 8.39
CA THR A 84 -8.88 -9.57 8.93
C THR A 84 -10.03 -9.74 9.93
N ARG A 85 -10.46 -8.65 10.60
CA ARG A 85 -11.55 -8.63 11.60
C ARG A 85 -11.34 -9.59 12.77
N ARG A 86 -10.09 -9.92 13.12
CA ARG A 86 -9.70 -10.74 14.25
C ARG A 86 -9.02 -9.88 15.30
N TRP A 87 -9.37 -10.04 16.57
CA TRP A 87 -8.79 -9.23 17.65
C TRP A 87 -7.28 -9.43 17.80
N TRP A 88 -6.78 -10.64 17.63
CA TRP A 88 -5.35 -10.97 17.74
C TRP A 88 -4.50 -10.32 16.62
N ALA A 89 -5.11 -10.01 15.47
CA ALA A 89 -4.42 -9.36 14.37
C ALA A 89 -3.87 -7.97 14.75
N PHE A 90 -4.50 -7.29 15.72
CA PHE A 90 -4.06 -5.99 16.22
C PHE A 90 -2.77 -6.06 17.06
N PHE A 91 -2.32 -7.25 17.46
CA PHE A 91 -1.00 -7.38 18.09
C PHE A 91 0.12 -7.01 17.11
N SER A 92 -0.02 -7.31 15.84
CA SER A 92 1.02 -6.97 14.85
C SER A 92 1.27 -5.46 14.78
N PRO A 93 0.30 -4.59 14.44
CA PRO A 93 0.55 -3.15 14.42
C PRO A 93 0.90 -2.58 15.80
N GLY A 94 0.39 -3.17 16.89
CA GLY A 94 0.75 -2.78 18.24
C GLY A 94 2.23 -3.00 18.53
N LEU A 95 2.76 -4.15 18.18
CA LEU A 95 4.16 -4.49 18.37
C LEU A 95 5.10 -3.71 17.44
N PHE A 96 4.67 -3.41 16.21
CA PHE A 96 5.42 -2.53 15.32
C PHE A 96 5.49 -1.10 15.89
N GLY A 97 4.37 -0.54 16.35
CA GLY A 97 4.34 0.79 16.96
C GLY A 97 5.14 0.85 18.26
N LEU A 98 4.96 -0.11 19.19
CA LEU A 98 5.70 -0.17 20.44
C LEU A 98 7.19 -0.45 20.23
N GLY A 99 7.54 -1.29 19.24
CA GLY A 99 8.92 -1.52 18.83
C GLY A 99 9.59 -0.23 18.36
N GLY A 100 8.87 0.58 17.55
CA GLY A 100 9.33 1.91 17.13
C GLY A 100 9.60 2.82 18.32
N LEU A 101 8.67 2.90 19.28
CA LEU A 101 8.87 3.68 20.51
C LEU A 101 10.04 3.16 21.35
N ALA A 102 10.21 1.84 21.43
CA ALA A 102 11.28 1.23 22.22
C ALA A 102 12.67 1.51 21.64
N ILE A 103 12.87 1.41 20.32
CA ILE A 103 14.20 1.65 19.72
C ILE A 103 14.66 3.10 19.81
N MET A 104 13.75 4.05 19.89
CA MET A 104 14.08 5.48 20.08
C MET A 104 14.20 5.88 21.56
N SER A 105 13.80 5.02 22.50
CA SER A 105 13.84 5.25 23.93
C SER A 105 15.18 4.81 24.56
N PRO A 106 15.46 5.13 25.85
CA PRO A 106 16.64 4.65 26.55
C PRO A 106 16.67 3.14 26.82
N LEU A 107 15.59 2.40 26.51
CA LEU A 107 15.54 0.94 26.69
C LEU A 107 16.64 0.23 25.88
N PRO A 108 17.06 -0.99 26.29
CA PRO A 108 17.93 -1.80 25.46
C PRO A 108 17.35 -2.01 24.06
N LEU A 109 18.18 -1.88 23.01
CA LEU A 109 17.75 -1.98 21.61
C LEU A 109 16.99 -3.27 21.32
N ALA A 110 17.44 -4.37 21.94
CA ALA A 110 16.81 -5.69 21.82
C ALA A 110 15.31 -5.70 22.16
N VAL A 111 14.83 -4.82 23.04
CA VAL A 111 13.39 -4.75 23.40
C VAL A 111 12.56 -4.39 22.16
N GLY A 112 12.97 -3.37 21.41
CA GLY A 112 12.29 -2.98 20.18
C GLY A 112 12.48 -4.00 19.06
N GLN A 113 13.67 -4.57 18.92
CA GLN A 113 13.96 -5.63 17.94
C GLN A 113 13.07 -6.87 18.17
N ILE A 114 12.94 -7.34 19.41
CA ILE A 114 12.06 -8.46 19.79
C ILE A 114 10.59 -8.11 19.46
N ALA A 115 10.16 -6.88 19.76
CA ALA A 115 8.80 -6.46 19.42
C ALA A 115 8.55 -6.52 17.90
N PHE A 116 9.49 -6.09 17.06
CA PHE A 116 9.39 -6.20 15.61
C PHE A 116 9.38 -7.66 15.12
N VAL A 117 10.20 -8.52 15.69
CA VAL A 117 10.20 -9.97 15.40
C VAL A 117 8.83 -10.56 15.67
N ILE A 118 8.30 -10.39 16.87
CA ILE A 118 6.99 -10.94 17.26
C ILE A 118 5.88 -10.33 16.39
N GLY A 119 5.94 -9.01 16.12
CA GLY A 119 5.00 -8.31 15.24
C GLY A 119 5.00 -8.88 13.82
N SER A 120 6.16 -9.24 13.27
CA SER A 120 6.32 -9.83 11.94
C SER A 120 5.74 -11.25 11.88
N PHE A 121 5.88 -12.06 12.93
CA PHE A 121 5.22 -13.36 13.02
C PHE A 121 3.69 -13.23 13.09
N PHE A 122 3.16 -12.24 13.82
CA PHE A 122 1.72 -11.96 13.77
C PHE A 122 1.26 -11.51 12.40
N LEU A 123 2.07 -10.76 11.63
CA LEU A 123 1.77 -10.42 10.24
C LEU A 123 1.69 -11.67 9.36
N ALA A 124 2.64 -12.58 9.47
CA ALA A 124 2.59 -13.86 8.76
C ALA A 124 1.34 -14.67 9.15
N ALA A 125 0.96 -14.68 10.42
CA ALA A 125 -0.27 -15.33 10.89
C ALA A 125 -1.55 -14.68 10.30
N ILE A 126 -1.56 -13.35 10.09
CA ILE A 126 -2.64 -12.64 9.40
C ILE A 126 -2.79 -13.18 7.98
N TYR A 127 -1.69 -13.29 7.21
CA TYR A 127 -1.75 -13.82 5.85
C TYR A 127 -2.11 -15.30 5.79
N ALA A 128 -1.67 -16.11 6.77
CA ALA A 128 -2.10 -17.50 6.90
C ALA A 128 -3.63 -17.62 7.15
N GLU A 129 -4.22 -16.73 7.96
CA GLU A 129 -5.67 -16.69 8.18
C GLU A 129 -6.42 -16.25 6.91
N ILE A 130 -5.88 -15.29 6.14
CA ILE A 130 -6.47 -14.84 4.86
C ILE A 130 -6.39 -16.00 3.85
N TRP A 131 -5.24 -16.65 3.74
CA TRP A 131 -5.01 -17.80 2.85
C TRP A 131 -5.98 -18.95 3.10
N ARG A 132 -6.24 -19.28 4.37
CA ARG A 132 -7.21 -20.31 4.74
C ARG A 132 -8.65 -20.02 4.31
N LYS A 133 -8.99 -18.73 4.17
CA LYS A 133 -10.33 -18.29 3.72
C LYS A 133 -10.43 -18.26 2.20
N GLN A 134 -9.39 -17.79 1.55
CA GLN A 134 -9.33 -17.65 0.11
C GLN A 134 -7.88 -17.75 -0.36
N THR A 135 -7.55 -18.83 -1.01
CA THR A 135 -6.24 -19.04 -1.64
C THR A 135 -6.13 -18.12 -2.87
N SER A 136 -5.08 -17.32 -2.94
CA SER A 136 -4.86 -16.41 -4.07
C SER A 136 -3.39 -16.07 -4.25
N ALA A 137 -2.94 -15.86 -5.49
CA ALA A 137 -1.57 -15.44 -5.77
C ALA A 137 -1.24 -14.09 -5.11
N SER A 138 -2.21 -13.17 -5.01
CA SER A 138 -2.03 -11.90 -4.30
C SER A 138 -1.70 -12.11 -2.82
N THR A 139 -2.41 -13.01 -2.13
CA THR A 139 -2.12 -13.36 -0.74
C THR A 139 -0.76 -14.05 -0.59
N ALA A 140 -0.37 -14.91 -1.56
CA ALA A 140 0.94 -15.55 -1.56
C ALA A 140 2.09 -14.51 -1.66
N VAL A 141 1.98 -13.54 -2.57
CA VAL A 141 2.96 -12.47 -2.72
C VAL A 141 3.05 -11.61 -1.45
N GLN A 142 1.93 -11.26 -0.84
CA GLN A 142 1.90 -10.53 0.43
C GLN A 142 2.51 -11.34 1.58
N ALA A 143 2.28 -12.65 1.61
CA ALA A 143 2.88 -13.55 2.60
C ALA A 143 4.41 -13.63 2.44
N LEU A 144 4.94 -13.59 1.20
CA LEU A 144 6.39 -13.45 0.97
C LEU A 144 6.92 -12.14 1.54
N GLY A 145 6.14 -11.05 1.46
CA GLY A 145 6.47 -9.78 2.16
C GLY A 145 6.58 -9.96 3.68
N ALA A 146 5.67 -10.72 4.31
CA ALA A 146 5.76 -11.01 5.73
C ALA A 146 6.98 -11.90 6.07
N VAL A 147 7.34 -12.86 5.19
CA VAL A 147 8.55 -13.68 5.35
C VAL A 147 9.80 -12.80 5.31
N THR A 148 9.88 -11.84 4.39
CA THR A 148 11.03 -10.91 4.32
C THR A 148 11.05 -9.94 5.51
N ALA A 149 9.89 -9.56 6.09
CA ALA A 149 9.85 -8.81 7.36
C ALA A 149 10.42 -9.63 8.52
N ILE A 150 10.03 -10.91 8.64
CA ILE A 150 10.61 -11.83 9.65
C ILE A 150 12.11 -11.95 9.43
N MET A 151 12.56 -12.17 8.20
CA MET A 151 13.98 -12.28 7.87
C MET A 151 14.76 -11.03 8.31
N ALA A 152 14.29 -9.83 7.94
CA ALA A 152 14.95 -8.58 8.31
C ALA A 152 15.03 -8.39 9.82
N THR A 153 13.91 -8.62 10.54
CA THR A 153 13.85 -8.38 11.99
C THR A 153 14.63 -9.41 12.80
N VAL A 154 14.62 -10.69 12.40
CA VAL A 154 15.41 -11.75 13.04
C VAL A 154 16.90 -11.55 12.81
N LEU A 155 17.31 -11.22 11.59
CA LEU A 155 18.71 -10.93 11.27
C LEU A 155 19.22 -9.73 12.06
N TRP A 156 18.42 -8.66 12.16
CA TRP A 156 18.78 -7.49 12.92
C TRP A 156 18.92 -7.79 14.43
N LEU A 157 18.01 -8.57 14.99
CA LEU A 157 18.11 -9.05 16.37
C LEU A 157 19.36 -9.93 16.58
N GLY A 158 19.73 -10.71 15.55
CA GLY A 158 20.95 -11.54 15.54
C GLY A 158 22.25 -10.77 15.31
N GLY A 159 22.21 -9.43 15.21
CA GLY A 159 23.40 -8.58 15.09
C GLY A 159 23.80 -8.23 13.66
N ALA A 160 22.99 -8.57 12.63
CA ALA A 160 23.22 -8.09 11.28
C ALA A 160 23.13 -6.56 11.21
N SER A 161 24.03 -5.94 10.42
CA SER A 161 24.01 -4.49 10.23
C SER A 161 22.79 -4.05 9.41
N ILE A 162 22.36 -2.80 9.57
CA ILE A 162 21.22 -2.25 8.82
C ILE A 162 21.44 -2.37 7.30
N PRO A 163 22.61 -2.04 6.72
CA PRO A 163 22.81 -2.24 5.29
C PRO A 163 22.58 -3.68 4.80
N GLN A 164 22.93 -4.67 5.60
CA GLN A 164 22.70 -6.08 5.25
C GLN A 164 21.23 -6.48 5.20
N ILE A 165 20.40 -5.86 6.03
CA ILE A 165 18.96 -6.17 6.09
C ILE A 165 18.09 -5.29 5.18
N VAL A 166 18.65 -4.23 4.57
CA VAL A 166 17.93 -3.32 3.67
C VAL A 166 17.19 -4.04 2.54
N PRO A 167 17.78 -5.04 1.84
CA PRO A 167 17.04 -5.79 0.84
C PRO A 167 15.76 -6.41 1.40
N ALA A 168 15.84 -7.07 2.55
CA ALA A 168 14.69 -7.70 3.18
C ALA A 168 13.67 -6.67 3.69
N MET A 169 14.10 -5.54 4.24
CA MET A 169 13.23 -4.42 4.64
C MET A 169 12.48 -3.83 3.44
N GLY A 170 13.17 -3.62 2.32
CA GLY A 170 12.56 -3.14 1.07
C GLY A 170 11.55 -4.14 0.52
N LEU A 171 11.92 -5.41 0.46
CA LEU A 171 11.04 -6.47 -0.05
C LEU A 171 9.79 -6.69 0.80
N PHE A 172 9.87 -6.51 2.11
CA PHE A 172 8.67 -6.51 2.97
C PHE A 172 7.59 -5.58 2.40
N LEU A 173 7.94 -4.34 2.10
CA LEU A 173 6.99 -3.35 1.61
C LEU A 173 6.66 -3.55 0.12
N ILE A 174 7.67 -3.82 -0.72
CA ILE A 174 7.49 -4.00 -2.16
C ILE A 174 6.55 -5.18 -2.45
N LEU A 175 6.75 -6.34 -1.81
CA LEU A 175 5.93 -7.53 -2.04
C LEU A 175 4.53 -7.36 -1.44
N THR A 176 4.40 -6.74 -0.27
CA THR A 176 3.10 -6.41 0.31
C THR A 176 2.28 -5.55 -0.65
N ILE A 177 2.87 -4.44 -1.12
CA ILE A 177 2.22 -3.51 -2.06
C ILE A 177 1.93 -4.21 -3.40
N SER A 178 2.88 -4.96 -3.97
CA SER A 178 2.68 -5.65 -5.25
C SER A 178 1.55 -6.68 -5.19
N GLY A 179 1.42 -7.40 -4.07
CA GLY A 179 0.29 -8.30 -3.85
C GLY A 179 -1.05 -7.57 -3.79
N GLU A 180 -1.11 -6.39 -3.16
CA GLU A 180 -2.30 -5.52 -3.18
C GLU A 180 -2.62 -5.02 -4.60
N ARG A 181 -1.60 -4.67 -5.38
CA ARG A 181 -1.78 -4.27 -6.78
C ARG A 181 -2.36 -5.40 -7.62
N LEU A 182 -1.94 -6.65 -7.41
CA LEU A 182 -2.55 -7.81 -8.06
C LEU A 182 -4.02 -7.98 -7.63
N GLU A 183 -4.33 -7.85 -6.35
CA GLU A 183 -5.70 -7.96 -5.85
C GLU A 183 -6.64 -6.96 -6.55
N LEU A 184 -6.19 -5.71 -6.70
CA LEU A 184 -6.95 -4.66 -7.40
C LEU A 184 -6.98 -4.87 -8.93
N ALA A 185 -5.90 -5.38 -9.52
CA ALA A 185 -5.82 -5.63 -10.96
C ALA A 185 -6.77 -6.76 -11.42
N ARG A 186 -7.12 -7.71 -10.55
CA ARG A 186 -8.09 -8.80 -10.81
C ARG A 186 -9.49 -8.32 -11.20
N ILE A 187 -9.86 -7.10 -10.85
CA ILE A 187 -11.14 -6.49 -11.28
C ILE A 187 -11.12 -6.23 -12.80
N SER A 188 -9.93 -6.16 -13.41
CA SER A 188 -9.77 -5.95 -14.85
C SER A 188 -9.77 -7.30 -15.59
N PRO A 189 -10.50 -7.43 -16.72
CA PRO A 189 -10.53 -8.66 -17.51
C PRO A 189 -9.18 -9.01 -18.18
N THR A 190 -8.17 -8.16 -18.03
CA THR A 190 -6.82 -8.39 -18.59
C THR A 190 -5.90 -9.22 -17.69
N VAL A 191 -6.33 -9.55 -16.46
CA VAL A 191 -5.56 -10.36 -15.52
C VAL A 191 -6.16 -11.75 -15.50
N ASP A 192 -5.47 -12.67 -16.13
CA ASP A 192 -5.77 -14.10 -16.15
C ASP A 192 -4.82 -14.88 -15.19
N ALA A 193 -4.99 -16.18 -15.10
CA ALA A 193 -4.14 -17.05 -14.28
C ALA A 193 -2.65 -16.98 -14.69
N ARG A 194 -2.34 -16.69 -15.95
CA ARG A 194 -0.95 -16.51 -16.41
C ARG A 194 -0.35 -15.21 -15.87
N ALA A 195 -1.12 -14.13 -15.89
CA ALA A 195 -0.68 -12.86 -15.31
C ALA A 195 -0.38 -12.99 -13.80
N GLU A 196 -1.18 -13.77 -13.06
CA GLU A 196 -0.91 -14.07 -11.66
C GLU A 196 0.40 -14.85 -11.46
N LEU A 197 0.66 -15.84 -12.31
CA LEU A 197 1.90 -16.64 -12.29
C LEU A 197 3.11 -15.75 -12.63
N TRP A 198 2.98 -14.87 -13.62
CA TRP A 198 4.03 -13.92 -14.00
C TRP A 198 4.38 -12.90 -12.90
N LEU A 199 3.51 -12.65 -11.91
CA LEU A 199 3.89 -11.91 -10.71
C LEU A 199 4.55 -12.80 -9.66
N LEU A 200 4.07 -14.03 -9.50
CA LEU A 200 4.58 -14.92 -8.46
C LEU A 200 6.05 -15.29 -8.71
N ILE A 201 6.43 -15.50 -9.98
CA ILE A 201 7.82 -15.81 -10.36
C ILE A 201 8.82 -14.74 -9.89
N PRO A 202 8.72 -13.46 -10.30
CA PRO A 202 9.67 -12.43 -9.84
C PRO A 202 9.58 -12.21 -8.33
N SER A 203 8.43 -12.42 -7.70
CA SER A 203 8.29 -12.30 -6.24
C SER A 203 9.08 -13.40 -5.49
N LEU A 204 9.02 -14.64 -5.97
CA LEU A 204 9.84 -15.74 -5.44
C LEU A 204 11.33 -15.52 -5.73
N CYS A 205 11.67 -15.09 -6.95
CA CYS A 205 13.05 -14.76 -7.32
C CYS A 205 13.61 -13.64 -6.43
N LEU A 206 12.84 -12.59 -6.16
CA LEU A 206 13.23 -11.50 -5.25
C LEU A 206 13.52 -12.02 -3.84
N THR A 207 12.63 -12.86 -3.30
CA THR A 207 12.81 -13.44 -1.96
C THR A 207 14.05 -14.33 -1.92
N GLY A 208 14.24 -15.19 -2.91
CA GLY A 208 15.43 -16.03 -3.04
C GLY A 208 16.72 -15.22 -3.24
N SER A 209 16.66 -14.15 -4.05
CA SER A 209 17.80 -13.26 -4.27
C SER A 209 18.19 -12.48 -3.03
N ALA A 210 17.24 -12.11 -2.16
CA ALA A 210 17.55 -11.47 -0.89
C ALA A 210 18.32 -12.43 0.05
N ILE A 211 17.96 -13.72 0.06
CA ILE A 211 18.73 -14.75 0.78
C ILE A 211 20.11 -14.91 0.15
N ALA A 212 20.19 -14.98 -1.19
CA ALA A 212 21.45 -15.08 -1.89
C ALA A 212 22.36 -13.84 -1.65
N ALA A 213 21.78 -12.65 -1.51
CA ALA A 213 22.52 -11.42 -1.21
C ALA A 213 23.18 -11.45 0.19
N LEU A 214 22.64 -12.20 1.12
CA LEU A 214 23.25 -12.41 2.45
C LEU A 214 24.39 -13.45 2.39
N LEU A 215 24.20 -14.54 1.63
CA LEU A 215 25.15 -15.65 1.60
C LEU A 215 26.26 -15.46 0.57
N TRP A 216 25.90 -14.91 -0.59
CA TRP A 216 26.80 -14.68 -1.75
C TRP A 216 26.51 -13.30 -2.35
N PRO A 217 26.94 -12.20 -1.71
CA PRO A 217 26.56 -10.83 -2.09
C PRO A 217 26.82 -10.50 -3.56
N VAL A 218 27.97 -10.91 -4.09
CA VAL A 218 28.38 -10.64 -5.48
C VAL A 218 27.40 -11.19 -6.51
N ILE A 219 26.75 -12.31 -6.22
CA ILE A 219 25.75 -12.94 -7.09
C ILE A 219 24.34 -12.47 -6.71
N GLY A 220 24.06 -12.39 -5.41
CA GLY A 220 22.73 -12.11 -4.90
C GLY A 220 22.21 -10.71 -5.22
N PHE A 221 23.07 -9.67 -5.17
CA PHE A 221 22.64 -8.30 -5.50
C PHE A 221 22.28 -8.13 -6.98
N PRO A 222 23.07 -8.59 -7.96
CA PRO A 222 22.64 -8.59 -9.36
C PRO A 222 21.35 -9.37 -9.61
N LEU A 223 21.16 -10.55 -8.99
CA LEU A 223 19.92 -11.30 -9.09
C LEU A 223 18.72 -10.55 -8.48
N LEU A 224 18.94 -9.86 -7.37
CA LEU A 224 17.94 -9.00 -6.72
C LEU A 224 17.53 -7.86 -7.66
N GLY A 225 18.50 -7.20 -8.30
CA GLY A 225 18.25 -6.15 -9.30
C GLY A 225 17.48 -6.68 -10.52
N ALA A 226 17.90 -7.79 -11.10
CA ALA A 226 17.21 -8.41 -12.23
C ALA A 226 15.78 -8.82 -11.89
N SER A 227 15.56 -9.44 -10.72
CA SER A 227 14.24 -9.83 -10.24
C SER A 227 13.35 -8.62 -9.97
N MET A 228 13.92 -7.52 -9.46
CA MET A 228 13.22 -6.24 -9.27
C MET A 228 12.73 -5.66 -10.60
N LEU A 229 13.59 -5.65 -11.63
CA LEU A 229 13.20 -5.19 -12.96
C LEU A 229 12.10 -6.08 -13.55
N GLY A 230 12.16 -7.41 -13.34
CA GLY A 230 11.10 -8.34 -13.73
C GLY A 230 9.76 -8.02 -13.06
N LEU A 231 9.76 -7.71 -11.76
CA LEU A 231 8.57 -7.25 -11.03
C LEU A 231 8.02 -5.95 -11.64
N VAL A 232 8.89 -4.99 -11.94
CA VAL A 232 8.48 -3.69 -12.49
C VAL A 232 7.87 -3.84 -13.89
N VAL A 233 8.41 -4.74 -14.73
CA VAL A 233 7.81 -5.06 -16.04
C VAL A 233 6.39 -5.56 -15.84
N TRP A 234 6.15 -6.42 -14.85
CA TRP A 234 4.80 -6.88 -14.54
C TRP A 234 3.89 -5.74 -14.12
N LEU A 235 4.35 -4.86 -13.22
CA LEU A 235 3.58 -3.70 -12.73
C LEU A 235 3.17 -2.78 -13.90
N PHE A 236 4.09 -2.42 -14.79
CA PHE A 236 3.75 -1.60 -15.96
C PHE A 236 2.83 -2.30 -16.95
N ARG A 237 2.86 -3.63 -17.03
CA ARG A 237 2.06 -4.39 -18.01
C ARG A 237 0.62 -4.66 -17.54
N TYR A 238 0.43 -4.95 -16.25
CA TYR A 238 -0.82 -5.49 -15.75
C TYR A 238 -1.54 -4.58 -14.75
N ASP A 239 -0.84 -3.61 -14.12
CA ASP A 239 -1.49 -2.73 -13.14
C ASP A 239 -2.50 -1.80 -13.82
N VAL A 240 -3.64 -1.63 -13.15
CA VAL A 240 -4.75 -0.75 -13.58
C VAL A 240 -4.30 0.72 -13.65
N ALA A 241 -3.27 1.13 -12.91
CA ALA A 241 -2.72 2.48 -12.93
C ALA A 241 -2.37 2.96 -14.35
N THR A 242 -1.86 2.07 -15.22
CA THR A 242 -1.53 2.38 -16.62
C THR A 242 -2.74 2.83 -17.45
N LYS A 243 -3.94 2.40 -17.08
CA LYS A 243 -5.20 2.82 -17.70
C LYS A 243 -5.77 4.05 -16.98
N LEU A 244 -5.68 4.11 -15.65
CA LEU A 244 -6.23 5.18 -14.84
C LEU A 244 -5.50 6.52 -15.02
N ILE A 245 -4.29 6.54 -15.57
CA ILE A 245 -3.57 7.78 -15.91
C ILE A 245 -4.38 8.70 -16.84
N ARG A 246 -5.25 8.13 -17.68
CA ARG A 246 -6.13 8.86 -18.62
C ARG A 246 -7.44 9.33 -17.99
N SER A 247 -7.71 8.97 -16.73
CA SER A 247 -8.89 9.39 -15.98
C SER A 247 -8.72 10.81 -15.42
N THR A 248 -9.66 11.26 -14.61
CA THR A 248 -9.62 12.57 -13.93
C THR A 248 -9.76 12.41 -12.41
N GLY A 249 -9.40 13.43 -11.65
CA GLY A 249 -9.56 13.45 -10.19
C GLY A 249 -8.70 12.43 -9.47
N LEU A 250 -9.26 11.79 -8.44
CA LEU A 250 -8.55 10.86 -7.56
C LEU A 250 -7.92 9.67 -8.31
N PRO A 251 -8.59 8.97 -9.24
CA PRO A 251 -7.97 7.84 -9.96
C PRO A 251 -6.72 8.25 -10.73
N ARG A 252 -6.72 9.43 -11.36
CA ARG A 252 -5.53 9.96 -12.05
C ARG A 252 -4.40 10.29 -11.07
N TYR A 253 -4.73 10.92 -9.93
CA TYR A 253 -3.75 11.22 -8.87
C TYR A 253 -3.08 9.94 -8.40
N MET A 254 -3.86 8.91 -8.04
CA MET A 254 -3.34 7.61 -7.63
C MET A 254 -2.44 7.00 -8.71
N ALA A 255 -2.87 7.01 -9.97
CA ALA A 255 -2.11 6.45 -11.08
C ALA A 255 -0.75 7.14 -11.27
N ILE A 256 -0.68 8.47 -11.16
CA ILE A 256 0.58 9.22 -11.26
C ILE A 256 1.53 8.81 -10.14
N CYS A 257 1.08 8.80 -8.89
CA CYS A 257 1.91 8.38 -7.76
C CYS A 257 2.46 6.95 -7.95
N LEU A 258 1.60 6.02 -8.39
CA LEU A 258 1.96 4.61 -8.65
C LEU A 258 3.02 4.49 -9.73
N LEU A 259 2.78 5.08 -10.91
CA LEU A 259 3.66 4.93 -12.07
C LEU A 259 5.03 5.58 -11.84
N VAL A 260 5.07 6.75 -11.19
CA VAL A 260 6.35 7.38 -10.84
C VAL A 260 7.09 6.56 -9.78
N GLY A 261 6.35 5.96 -8.81
CA GLY A 261 6.93 5.02 -7.86
C GLY A 261 7.58 3.81 -8.53
N TYR A 262 6.97 3.26 -9.60
CA TYR A 262 7.57 2.15 -10.36
C TYR A 262 8.88 2.54 -11.06
N VAL A 263 9.00 3.78 -11.54
CA VAL A 263 10.26 4.29 -12.10
C VAL A 263 11.38 4.26 -11.05
N TRP A 264 11.08 4.58 -9.80
CA TRP A 264 12.09 4.50 -8.74
C TRP A 264 12.51 3.06 -8.41
N LEU A 265 11.63 2.07 -8.56
CA LEU A 265 12.05 0.66 -8.49
C LEU A 265 12.96 0.26 -9.65
N VAL A 266 12.80 0.86 -10.86
CA VAL A 266 13.77 0.68 -11.95
C VAL A 266 15.14 1.21 -11.54
N VAL A 267 15.20 2.38 -10.92
CA VAL A 267 16.47 2.97 -10.45
C VAL A 267 17.13 2.04 -9.42
N ALA A 268 16.40 1.62 -8.39
CA ALA A 268 16.94 0.73 -7.35
C ALA A 268 17.39 -0.62 -7.93
N GLY A 269 16.57 -1.23 -8.79
CA GLY A 269 16.90 -2.50 -9.46
C GLY A 269 18.10 -2.36 -10.38
N GLY A 270 18.21 -1.25 -11.10
CA GLY A 270 19.35 -0.94 -11.96
C GLY A 270 20.67 -0.81 -11.17
N VAL A 271 20.65 -0.08 -10.05
CA VAL A 271 21.84 0.06 -9.19
C VAL A 271 22.27 -1.29 -8.62
N TRP A 272 21.34 -2.12 -8.12
CA TRP A 272 21.69 -3.45 -7.62
C TRP A 272 22.19 -4.40 -8.72
N LEU A 273 21.62 -4.31 -9.93
CA LEU A 273 22.02 -5.16 -11.06
C LEU A 273 23.45 -4.86 -11.52
N THR A 274 23.82 -3.58 -11.60
CA THR A 274 25.09 -3.14 -12.19
C THR A 274 26.17 -2.84 -11.15
N GLY A 275 25.77 -2.38 -9.94
CA GLY A 275 26.68 -1.99 -8.86
C GLY A 275 27.11 -3.13 -7.95
N GLY A 276 26.39 -4.26 -7.95
CA GLY A 276 26.67 -5.40 -7.05
C GLY A 276 26.36 -5.08 -5.58
N PRO A 277 27.17 -5.58 -4.62
CA PRO A 277 26.95 -5.36 -3.19
C PRO A 277 27.10 -3.88 -2.82
N VAL A 278 26.00 -3.28 -2.33
CA VAL A 278 25.94 -1.85 -2.00
C VAL A 278 25.56 -1.71 -0.53
N TYR A 279 26.52 -1.37 0.32
CA TYR A 279 26.35 -1.26 1.76
C TYR A 279 26.60 0.15 2.32
N SER A 280 27.16 1.06 1.51
CA SER A 280 27.47 2.43 1.92
C SER A 280 27.68 3.34 0.70
N GLY A 281 27.80 4.64 0.95
CA GLY A 281 28.08 5.64 -0.08
C GLY A 281 26.89 5.99 -0.97
N PRO A 282 27.13 6.77 -2.03
CA PRO A 282 26.09 7.31 -2.90
C PRO A 282 25.15 6.24 -3.52
N PRO A 283 25.64 5.10 -4.04
CA PRO A 283 24.74 4.07 -4.58
C PRO A 283 23.80 3.48 -3.53
N TYR A 284 24.27 3.34 -2.28
CA TYR A 284 23.45 2.87 -1.16
C TYR A 284 22.37 3.89 -0.82
N ASP A 285 22.73 5.17 -0.74
CA ASP A 285 21.78 6.26 -0.48
C ASP A 285 20.71 6.32 -1.59
N ALA A 286 21.11 6.25 -2.84
CA ALA A 286 20.22 6.25 -4.00
C ALA A 286 19.21 5.08 -3.96
N VAL A 287 19.66 3.85 -3.66
CA VAL A 287 18.78 2.67 -3.56
C VAL A 287 17.76 2.83 -2.42
N LEU A 288 18.24 3.23 -1.23
CA LEU A 288 17.36 3.44 -0.07
C LEU A 288 16.24 4.41 -0.40
N HIS A 289 16.60 5.59 -0.90
CA HIS A 289 15.63 6.64 -1.14
C HIS A 289 14.75 6.34 -2.37
N ALA A 290 15.27 5.65 -3.39
CA ALA A 290 14.45 5.16 -4.50
C ALA A 290 13.36 4.19 -4.01
N ILE A 291 13.68 3.24 -3.15
CA ILE A 291 12.71 2.28 -2.61
C ILE A 291 11.77 2.98 -1.62
N PHE A 292 12.31 3.58 -0.55
CA PHE A 292 11.49 4.00 0.57
C PHE A 292 10.78 5.34 0.35
N LEU A 293 11.42 6.33 -0.28
CA LEU A 293 10.76 7.59 -0.65
C LEU A 293 10.10 7.50 -2.04
N GLY A 294 10.86 7.10 -3.04
CA GLY A 294 10.41 7.09 -4.43
C GLY A 294 9.24 6.15 -4.66
N PHE A 295 9.29 4.94 -4.12
CA PHE A 295 8.22 3.96 -4.28
C PHE A 295 7.26 3.95 -3.09
N VAL A 296 7.72 3.64 -1.87
CA VAL A 296 6.81 3.37 -0.74
C VAL A 296 6.02 4.60 -0.32
N ILE A 297 6.66 5.77 -0.16
CA ILE A 297 5.92 7.00 0.20
C ILE A 297 4.98 7.41 -0.92
N SER A 298 5.34 7.23 -2.19
CA SER A 298 4.42 7.47 -3.31
C SER A 298 3.19 6.57 -3.26
N MET A 299 3.35 5.29 -2.85
CA MET A 299 2.22 4.38 -2.62
C MET A 299 1.34 4.84 -1.47
N ILE A 300 1.93 5.31 -0.37
CA ILE A 300 1.18 5.89 0.76
C ILE A 300 0.40 7.11 0.29
N MET A 301 1.02 8.03 -0.45
CA MET A 301 0.34 9.21 -1.00
C MET A 301 -0.82 8.82 -1.93
N ALA A 302 -0.62 7.81 -2.80
CA ALA A 302 -1.67 7.31 -3.70
C ALA A 302 -2.87 6.75 -2.94
N HIS A 303 -2.62 5.98 -1.90
CA HIS A 303 -3.66 5.19 -1.21
C HIS A 303 -4.26 5.90 0.00
N ALA A 304 -3.65 6.94 0.54
CA ALA A 304 -4.15 7.67 1.71
C ALA A 304 -5.62 8.09 1.58
N PRO A 305 -6.11 8.63 0.44
CA PRO A 305 -7.51 9.00 0.30
C PRO A 305 -8.50 7.82 0.33
N THR A 306 -8.03 6.60 0.14
CA THR A 306 -8.85 5.37 0.16
C THR A 306 -8.68 4.60 1.46
N ILE A 307 -7.47 4.48 1.98
CA ILE A 307 -7.15 3.69 3.17
C ILE A 307 -7.46 4.44 4.47
N LEU A 308 -7.07 5.71 4.59
CA LEU A 308 -7.29 6.47 5.81
C LEU A 308 -8.78 6.58 6.20
N PRO A 309 -9.73 6.77 5.28
CA PRO A 309 -11.15 6.70 5.61
C PRO A 309 -11.59 5.38 6.23
N ALA A 310 -11.07 4.25 5.76
CA ALA A 310 -11.38 2.94 6.31
C ALA A 310 -10.83 2.77 7.74
N VAL A 311 -9.68 3.36 8.05
CA VAL A 311 -9.05 3.33 9.37
C VAL A 311 -9.67 4.35 10.32
N LEU A 312 -9.81 5.61 9.88
CA LEU A 312 -10.27 6.74 10.70
C LEU A 312 -11.79 6.84 10.83
N ARG A 313 -12.54 6.15 9.95
CA ARG A 313 -14.01 6.32 9.79
C ARG A 313 -14.41 7.79 9.52
N ARG A 314 -13.53 8.56 8.90
CA ARG A 314 -13.74 9.93 8.44
C ARG A 314 -13.28 10.04 7.00
N PRO A 315 -14.02 10.75 6.13
CA PRO A 315 -13.61 10.92 4.75
C PRO A 315 -12.32 11.74 4.66
N LEU A 316 -11.42 11.33 3.78
CA LEU A 316 -10.30 12.12 3.30
C LEU A 316 -10.58 12.48 1.83
N PRO A 317 -11.26 13.60 1.56
CA PRO A 317 -11.58 13.99 0.19
C PRO A 317 -10.31 14.34 -0.59
N TYR A 318 -10.21 13.81 -1.81
CA TYR A 318 -9.16 14.22 -2.74
C TYR A 318 -9.25 15.73 -3.02
N ARG A 319 -8.09 16.39 -3.01
CA ARG A 319 -7.91 17.81 -3.38
C ARG A 319 -6.73 17.93 -4.33
N PRO A 320 -6.80 18.76 -5.38
CA PRO A 320 -5.68 18.96 -6.32
C PRO A 320 -4.37 19.39 -5.64
N ILE A 321 -4.43 20.07 -4.51
CA ILE A 321 -3.24 20.46 -3.72
C ILE A 321 -2.39 19.25 -3.29
N MET A 322 -2.94 18.04 -3.28
CA MET A 322 -2.21 16.79 -2.97
C MET A 322 -1.11 16.49 -4.00
N TYR A 323 -1.15 17.09 -5.20
CA TYR A 323 -0.05 16.98 -6.16
C TYR A 323 1.23 17.71 -5.70
N LEU A 324 1.10 18.79 -4.90
CA LEU A 324 2.25 19.59 -4.48
C LEU A 324 3.29 18.74 -3.72
N PRO A 325 2.95 18.00 -2.66
CA PRO A 325 3.93 17.14 -1.99
C PRO A 325 4.49 16.02 -2.90
N VAL A 326 3.70 15.51 -3.85
CA VAL A 326 4.18 14.49 -4.81
C VAL A 326 5.25 15.08 -5.73
N VAL A 327 5.01 16.25 -6.30
CA VAL A 327 5.97 16.95 -7.17
C VAL A 327 7.24 17.28 -6.40
N LEU A 328 7.11 17.85 -5.19
CA LEU A 328 8.26 18.16 -4.34
C LEU A 328 9.07 16.92 -4.01
N LEU A 329 8.43 15.81 -3.64
CA LEU A 329 9.09 14.56 -3.29
C LEU A 329 9.95 14.05 -4.47
N HIS A 330 9.37 13.97 -5.65
CA HIS A 330 10.09 13.41 -6.80
C HIS A 330 11.13 14.36 -7.37
N ALA A 331 10.87 15.66 -7.41
CA ALA A 331 11.84 16.65 -7.85
C ALA A 331 13.07 16.70 -6.91
N SER A 332 12.83 16.69 -5.59
CA SER A 332 13.92 16.67 -4.61
C SER A 332 14.69 15.34 -4.62
N LEU A 333 14.01 14.22 -4.87
CA LEU A 333 14.65 12.92 -4.99
C LEU A 333 15.55 12.84 -6.25
N LEU A 334 15.09 13.40 -7.38
CA LEU A 334 15.94 13.57 -8.57
C LEU A 334 17.16 14.46 -8.29
N LEU A 335 16.95 15.57 -7.59
CA LEU A 335 18.05 16.44 -7.18
C LEU A 335 19.07 15.70 -6.33
N ARG A 336 18.60 14.96 -5.30
CA ARG A 336 19.46 14.18 -4.40
C ARG A 336 20.23 13.11 -5.14
N THR A 337 19.58 12.31 -5.99
CA THR A 337 20.21 11.17 -6.65
C THR A 337 21.08 11.55 -7.86
N LEU A 338 20.60 12.46 -8.74
CA LEU A 338 21.32 12.79 -9.99
C LEU A 338 22.39 13.87 -9.80
N TRP A 339 22.16 14.87 -8.93
CA TRP A 339 23.15 15.92 -8.65
C TRP A 339 23.92 15.66 -7.37
N GLY A 340 23.27 15.14 -6.34
CA GLY A 340 23.92 14.79 -5.10
C GLY A 340 24.76 13.51 -5.24
N ASP A 341 24.10 12.36 -5.22
CA ASP A 341 24.76 11.05 -5.16
C ASP A 341 25.64 10.77 -6.38
N ALA A 342 25.11 10.97 -7.60
CA ALA A 342 25.85 10.62 -8.82
C ALA A 342 27.04 11.54 -9.10
N ARG A 343 27.09 12.74 -8.52
CA ARG A 343 28.20 13.70 -8.69
C ARG A 343 29.01 13.94 -7.42
N GLY A 344 28.62 13.34 -6.30
CA GLY A 344 29.27 13.50 -5.00
C GLY A 344 29.08 14.89 -4.39
N ASP A 345 28.02 15.61 -4.77
CA ASP A 345 27.71 16.94 -4.23
C ASP A 345 26.90 16.85 -2.95
N VAL A 346 27.57 16.97 -1.81
CA VAL A 346 26.96 16.90 -0.48
C VAL A 346 25.90 18.00 -0.27
N GLY A 347 26.10 19.19 -0.82
CA GLY A 347 25.13 20.28 -0.71
C GLY A 347 23.81 19.94 -1.41
N MET A 348 23.87 19.27 -2.57
CA MET A 348 22.67 18.83 -3.27
C MET A 348 21.98 17.65 -2.56
N VAL A 349 22.75 16.75 -1.91
CA VAL A 349 22.19 15.70 -1.05
C VAL A 349 21.43 16.32 0.12
N GLN A 350 22.03 17.32 0.80
CA GLN A 350 21.40 18.03 1.92
C GLN A 350 20.14 18.78 1.47
N LEU A 351 20.22 19.55 0.40
CA LEU A 351 19.07 20.31 -0.13
C LEU A 351 17.94 19.37 -0.55
N GLY A 352 18.25 18.33 -1.31
CA GLY A 352 17.28 17.31 -1.72
C GLY A 352 16.65 16.61 -0.50
N GLY A 353 17.44 16.27 0.52
CA GLY A 353 16.97 15.68 1.77
C GLY A 353 16.02 16.58 2.55
N VAL A 354 16.34 17.86 2.69
CA VAL A 354 15.46 18.84 3.36
C VAL A 354 14.14 19.00 2.61
N ILE A 355 14.17 19.10 1.28
CA ILE A 355 12.94 19.21 0.49
C ILE A 355 12.12 17.92 0.57
N ASN A 356 12.75 16.73 0.63
CA ASN A 356 12.06 15.45 0.88
C ASN A 356 11.32 15.47 2.22
N ILE A 357 11.96 15.95 3.29
CA ILE A 357 11.34 16.11 4.61
C ILE A 357 10.13 17.07 4.52
N VAL A 358 10.30 18.22 3.89
CA VAL A 358 9.22 19.20 3.68
C VAL A 358 8.07 18.58 2.90
N ALA A 359 8.34 17.83 1.83
CA ALA A 359 7.32 17.18 1.03
C ALA A 359 6.51 16.16 1.86
N LEU A 360 7.19 15.35 2.68
CA LEU A 360 6.56 14.36 3.54
C LEU A 360 5.66 15.02 4.62
N LEU A 361 6.18 16.03 5.31
CA LEU A 361 5.42 16.75 6.34
C LEU A 361 4.24 17.53 5.73
N LEU A 362 4.44 18.15 4.57
CA LEU A 362 3.39 18.86 3.83
C LEU A 362 2.26 17.90 3.43
N PHE A 363 2.59 16.67 2.99
CA PHE A 363 1.58 15.65 2.72
C PHE A 363 0.75 15.32 3.95
N VAL A 364 1.39 15.13 5.11
CA VAL A 364 0.69 14.85 6.37
C VAL A 364 -0.22 16.02 6.75
N VAL A 365 0.26 17.26 6.67
CA VAL A 365 -0.54 18.46 6.95
C VAL A 365 -1.75 18.56 6.02
N ILE A 366 -1.55 18.38 4.71
CA ILE A 366 -2.64 18.42 3.73
C ILE A 366 -3.66 17.31 4.01
N ALA A 367 -3.22 16.11 4.36
CA ALA A 367 -4.11 15.00 4.71
C ALA A 367 -4.95 15.33 5.96
N VAL A 368 -4.31 15.78 7.04
CA VAL A 368 -4.99 16.17 8.29
C VAL A 368 -5.98 17.30 8.05
N VAL A 369 -5.57 18.38 7.39
CA VAL A 369 -6.43 19.52 7.06
C VAL A 369 -7.61 19.07 6.18
N SER A 370 -7.38 18.19 5.20
CA SER A 370 -8.45 17.68 4.34
C SER A 370 -9.48 16.84 5.11
N VAL A 371 -9.05 16.07 6.13
CA VAL A 371 -9.96 15.33 7.03
C VAL A 371 -10.77 16.29 7.90
N ILE A 372 -10.14 17.35 8.42
CA ILE A 372 -10.81 18.35 9.28
C ILE A 372 -11.85 19.14 8.49
N ILE A 373 -11.49 19.65 7.31
CA ILE A 373 -12.40 20.42 6.43
C ILE A 373 -13.53 19.51 5.90
N GLY A 374 -13.25 18.20 5.69
CA GLY A 374 -14.23 17.25 5.21
C GLY A 374 -14.65 17.48 3.75
N VAL A 375 -15.74 16.81 3.35
CA VAL A 375 -16.29 16.91 1.99
C VAL A 375 -16.97 18.27 1.82
N PRO A 376 -16.70 19.03 0.74
CA PRO A 376 -17.43 20.24 0.45
C PRO A 376 -18.93 19.97 0.45
N ARG A 377 -19.69 20.73 1.23
CA ARG A 377 -21.16 20.66 1.17
C ARG A 377 -21.57 21.03 -0.26
N ARG A 378 -22.11 20.06 -1.01
CA ARG A 378 -22.81 20.39 -2.24
C ARG A 378 -23.96 21.31 -1.84
N THR A 379 -23.89 22.57 -2.25
CA THR A 379 -25.08 23.43 -2.24
C THR A 379 -26.17 22.66 -2.98
N PRO A 380 -27.34 22.43 -2.38
CA PRO A 380 -28.42 21.76 -3.10
C PRO A 380 -28.61 22.58 -4.39
N ALA A 381 -28.39 21.95 -5.54
CA ALA A 381 -28.78 22.55 -6.80
C ALA A 381 -30.25 22.92 -6.61
N GLY A 382 -30.54 24.23 -6.64
CA GLY A 382 -31.88 24.74 -6.38
C GLY A 382 -32.85 23.85 -7.11
N LYS A 383 -33.90 23.41 -6.40
CA LYS A 383 -34.99 22.63 -6.96
C LYS A 383 -35.37 23.33 -8.27
N ARG A 384 -34.88 22.85 -9.40
CA ARG A 384 -35.49 23.16 -10.66
C ARG A 384 -36.89 22.55 -10.52
N THR A 385 -37.86 23.40 -10.16
CA THR A 385 -39.25 23.08 -10.27
C THR A 385 -39.44 22.58 -11.70
N PRO A 386 -39.92 21.33 -11.89
CA PRO A 386 -40.24 20.91 -13.25
C PRO A 386 -41.34 21.86 -13.69
N THR A 387 -41.02 22.69 -14.69
CA THR A 387 -42.06 23.39 -15.45
C THR A 387 -42.87 22.30 -16.13
N VAL A 388 -43.99 21.94 -15.48
CA VAL A 388 -45.03 21.12 -16.09
C VAL A 388 -45.51 21.94 -17.30
N LYS A 389 -45.01 21.64 -18.47
CA LYS A 389 -45.60 22.08 -19.74
C LYS A 389 -47.01 21.46 -19.72
N ARG A 390 -48.01 22.29 -19.40
CA ARG A 390 -49.39 21.89 -19.59
C ARG A 390 -49.56 21.42 -21.05
N MET A 391 -49.79 20.12 -21.19
CA MET A 391 -50.25 19.59 -22.48
C MET A 391 -51.55 20.28 -22.84
N PRO A 392 -51.78 20.70 -24.11
CA PRO A 392 -53.05 21.17 -24.54
C PRO A 392 -54.10 20.05 -24.44
N PRO A 393 -55.41 20.38 -24.21
CA PRO A 393 -56.45 19.39 -24.08
C PRO A 393 -56.57 18.58 -25.37
N ALA A 394 -56.66 17.26 -25.22
CA ALA A 394 -56.88 16.32 -26.30
C ALA A 394 -58.21 16.61 -27.02
N SER A 395 -58.16 17.14 -28.23
CA SER A 395 -59.29 17.19 -29.16
C SER A 395 -59.17 16.03 -30.15
N ALA A 396 -60.19 15.19 -30.16
CA ALA A 396 -60.63 14.28 -31.21
C ALA A 396 -59.61 13.27 -31.74
N VAL A 397 -59.73 12.02 -31.28
CA VAL A 397 -59.23 10.83 -31.98
C VAL A 397 -60.26 10.46 -33.07
N PRO A 398 -59.88 10.29 -34.35
CA PRO A 398 -60.73 9.64 -35.34
C PRO A 398 -60.70 8.13 -35.14
N ASP A 399 -61.89 7.50 -35.11
CA ASP A 399 -62.07 6.04 -35.12
C ASP A 399 -61.39 5.43 -36.37
N GLY A 400 -60.43 4.54 -36.15
CA GLY A 400 -59.76 3.84 -37.27
C GLY A 400 -58.66 2.85 -36.92
N ALA A 401 -58.43 2.52 -35.64
CA ALA A 401 -57.27 1.70 -35.25
C ALA A 401 -57.58 0.39 -34.49
N THR A 402 -58.79 -0.15 -34.56
CA THR A 402 -59.16 -1.40 -33.88
C THR A 402 -59.05 -2.69 -34.72
N ALA A 403 -58.65 -2.62 -36.00
CA ALA A 403 -58.59 -3.78 -36.87
C ALA A 403 -57.19 -4.48 -36.87
N THR A 404 -56.08 -3.77 -36.57
CA THR A 404 -54.71 -4.29 -36.75
C THR A 404 -54.19 -5.07 -35.54
N VAL A 405 -54.73 -4.89 -34.34
CA VAL A 405 -54.28 -5.57 -33.13
C VAL A 405 -54.94 -6.97 -33.01
N ARG A 406 -56.05 -7.24 -33.67
CA ARG A 406 -56.71 -8.56 -33.63
C ARG A 406 -56.06 -9.59 -34.60
N ALA A 407 -55.39 -9.17 -35.66
CA ALA A 407 -54.68 -10.03 -36.58
C ALA A 407 -53.34 -10.57 -36.05
N ALA A 408 -52.65 -9.81 -35.20
CA ALA A 408 -51.37 -10.22 -34.63
C ALA A 408 -51.48 -11.22 -33.49
N ARG A 409 -52.65 -11.32 -32.81
CA ARG A 409 -52.93 -12.31 -31.75
C ARG A 409 -53.39 -13.67 -32.26
N ALA A 410 -53.86 -13.79 -33.48
CA ALA A 410 -54.30 -15.05 -34.08
C ALA A 410 -53.13 -15.82 -34.72
N ALA A 411 -52.03 -15.17 -35.07
CA ALA A 411 -50.84 -15.83 -35.66
C ALA A 411 -49.89 -16.46 -34.62
N ALA A 412 -50.00 -16.11 -33.36
CA ALA A 412 -49.14 -16.66 -32.28
C ALA A 412 -49.70 -17.91 -31.59
N ALA A 413 -50.89 -18.36 -31.96
CA ALA A 413 -51.58 -19.51 -31.31
C ALA A 413 -51.57 -20.83 -32.09
N SER A 414 -50.81 -20.91 -33.21
CA SER A 414 -50.85 -22.11 -34.09
C SER A 414 -49.50 -22.79 -34.34
N SER A 415 -48.54 -22.70 -33.41
CA SER A 415 -47.27 -23.40 -33.51
C SER A 415 -46.87 -24.19 -32.25
N ASP A 416 -47.78 -24.91 -31.69
CA ASP A 416 -47.49 -26.00 -30.75
C ASP A 416 -48.12 -27.30 -31.25
N GLY A 417 -47.34 -28.20 -31.75
CA GLY A 417 -47.72 -29.56 -32.12
C GLY A 417 -46.47 -30.49 -32.04
N PRO A 418 -46.66 -31.74 -31.62
CA PRO A 418 -45.77 -32.50 -30.74
C PRO A 418 -44.85 -33.51 -31.44
N GLY A 419 -43.82 -33.90 -30.70
CA GLY A 419 -43.26 -35.23 -30.83
C GLY A 419 -41.89 -35.36 -31.45
N LYS A 420 -40.94 -35.86 -30.77
CA LYS A 420 -40.61 -37.28 -30.63
C LYS A 420 -39.31 -37.47 -29.86
N ALA A 421 -39.39 -38.29 -28.88
CA ALA A 421 -38.23 -38.98 -28.29
C ALA A 421 -37.52 -39.85 -29.32
N LEU A 422 -36.17 -39.98 -29.16
CA LEU A 422 -35.38 -41.22 -29.30
C LEU A 422 -33.88 -40.95 -29.14
N ARG A 423 -33.33 -41.50 -28.06
CA ARG A 423 -32.17 -42.38 -27.94
C ARG A 423 -30.98 -42.12 -28.92
N GLN A 424 -29.85 -41.77 -28.42
CA GLN A 424 -28.66 -42.58 -28.10
C GLN A 424 -27.67 -41.78 -27.29
#